data_c3dad0cfdde38d1b4bb70faa156fd025
#
_entry.id   c3dad0cfdde38d1b4bb70faa156fd025
#
_cell.length_a   1.000
_cell.length_b   1.000
_cell.length_c   1.000
_cell.angle_alpha   90.00
_cell.angle_beta   90.00
_cell.angle_gamma   90.00
#
_symmetry.space_group_name_H-M   'P 1'
#
loop_
_entity.id
_entity.type
_entity.pdbx_description
1 polymer ?
#
loop_
_entity_poly.entity_id
_entity_poly.type
_entity_poly.pdbx_seq_one_letter_code
_entity_poly.pdbx_strand_id
1 'polypeptide(L)'
;MKISETDILLVPGYGETLPSHWLLRWRDKMASARVVKQAELHAPSRKEWLETLVADVEAAERPVVLVAHSLGCILVAHATHALKDKIRGAYLVAPSDWDRAGLVAEFDGGDFKPIPNDPMPFPAHVVASRNDPYCSFERSELLAKAWGATFQDAGEAGHINLESGHGPWPEGMMSFAHFMKRLG
;
A
#
# COMPACT_ATOMS: atom_id res chain seq x y z
N MET A 1 14.56 -12.35 2.24
CA MET A 1 14.34 -11.93 3.64
C MET A 1 13.22 -12.76 4.25
N LYS A 2 13.29 -13.12 5.55
CA LYS A 2 12.23 -13.87 6.21
C LYS A 2 11.23 -12.94 6.88
N ILE A 3 9.94 -13.29 6.81
CA ILE A 3 8.86 -12.53 7.47
C ILE A 3 9.10 -12.39 8.98
N SER A 4 9.60 -13.44 9.63
CA SER A 4 9.89 -13.44 11.07
C SER A 4 11.06 -12.52 11.50
N GLU A 5 11.87 -12.07 10.55
CA GLU A 5 13.03 -11.20 10.77
C GLU A 5 12.77 -9.74 10.36
N THR A 6 11.52 -9.42 9.99
CA THR A 6 11.08 -8.11 9.51
C THR A 6 9.88 -7.61 10.29
N ASP A 7 9.76 -6.30 10.44
CA ASP A 7 8.52 -5.65 10.85
C ASP A 7 7.70 -5.32 9.60
N ILE A 8 6.50 -5.88 9.50
CA ILE A 8 5.58 -5.65 8.39
C ILE A 8 4.54 -4.62 8.82
N LEU A 9 4.60 -3.45 8.21
CA LEU A 9 3.63 -2.39 8.44
C LEU A 9 2.55 -2.43 7.36
N LEU A 10 1.31 -2.67 7.78
CA LEU A 10 0.14 -2.71 6.92
C LEU A 10 -0.47 -1.31 6.88
N VAL A 11 -0.46 -0.69 5.71
CA VAL A 11 -0.90 0.70 5.49
C VAL A 11 -2.24 0.69 4.76
N PRO A 12 -3.36 0.91 5.48
CA PRO A 12 -4.69 0.93 4.88
C PRO A 12 -4.93 2.16 4.00
N GLY A 13 -6.00 2.14 3.23
CA GLY A 13 -6.43 3.23 2.38
C GLY A 13 -7.50 4.12 3.01
N TYR A 14 -8.25 4.82 2.15
CA TYR A 14 -9.38 5.66 2.51
C TYR A 14 -10.54 4.83 3.09
N GLY A 15 -11.20 5.36 4.11
CA GLY A 15 -12.32 4.72 4.76
C GLY A 15 -11.93 3.57 5.71
N GLU A 16 -12.94 2.94 6.28
CA GLU A 16 -12.75 1.86 7.25
C GLU A 16 -12.30 0.55 6.57
N THR A 17 -11.26 -0.06 7.10
CA THR A 17 -10.86 -1.41 6.74
C THR A 17 -11.54 -2.42 7.67
N LEU A 18 -12.52 -3.16 7.17
CA LEU A 18 -13.28 -4.12 7.97
C LEU A 18 -12.41 -5.32 8.37
N PRO A 19 -12.72 -5.99 9.51
CA PRO A 19 -11.92 -7.12 10.01
C PRO A 19 -11.74 -8.29 9.04
N SER A 20 -12.71 -8.51 8.15
CA SER A 20 -12.67 -9.56 7.13
C SER A 20 -11.82 -9.22 5.89
N HIS A 21 -11.39 -7.98 5.72
CA HIS A 21 -10.51 -7.55 4.62
C HIS A 21 -9.16 -8.27 4.67
N TRP A 22 -8.59 -8.63 3.50
CA TRP A 22 -7.33 -9.39 3.40
C TRP A 22 -6.19 -8.75 4.22
N LEU A 23 -6.08 -7.44 4.24
CA LEU A 23 -5.02 -6.71 4.94
C LEU A 23 -5.05 -6.99 6.45
N LEU A 24 -6.24 -6.96 7.10
CA LEU A 24 -6.36 -7.30 8.52
C LEU A 24 -6.22 -8.80 8.78
N ARG A 25 -6.67 -9.64 7.86
CA ARG A 25 -6.43 -11.09 7.94
C ARG A 25 -4.95 -11.44 7.84
N TRP A 26 -4.16 -10.67 7.09
CA TRP A 26 -2.71 -10.84 7.03
C TRP A 26 -2.04 -10.46 8.36
N ARG A 27 -2.49 -9.37 9.01
CA ARG A 27 -2.08 -9.05 10.39
C ARG A 27 -2.24 -10.25 11.31
N ASP A 28 -3.37 -10.91 11.25
CA ASP A 28 -3.68 -12.03 12.16
C ASP A 28 -2.87 -13.30 11.86
N LYS A 29 -2.32 -13.41 10.66
CA LYS A 29 -1.50 -14.57 10.22
C LYS A 29 0.01 -14.35 10.37
N MET A 30 0.47 -13.13 10.44
CA MET A 30 1.89 -12.79 10.52
C MET A 30 2.20 -12.10 11.84
N ALA A 31 2.88 -12.80 12.75
CA ALA A 31 3.20 -12.28 14.10
C ALA A 31 4.00 -10.97 14.09
N SER A 32 4.72 -10.68 13.00
CA SER A 32 5.49 -9.44 12.83
C SER A 32 4.71 -8.33 12.10
N ALA A 33 3.45 -8.57 11.75
CA ALA A 33 2.62 -7.59 11.07
C ALA A 33 1.81 -6.75 12.05
N ARG A 34 1.78 -5.44 11.82
CA ARG A 34 0.91 -4.50 12.52
C ARG A 34 0.31 -3.49 11.57
N VAL A 35 -0.88 -3.00 11.90
CA VAL A 35 -1.58 -1.99 11.09
C VAL A 35 -1.15 -0.60 11.55
N VAL A 36 -0.79 0.24 10.60
CA VAL A 36 -0.60 1.69 10.83
C VAL A 36 -1.98 2.29 11.09
N LYS A 37 -2.19 2.79 12.32
CA LYS A 37 -3.48 3.31 12.76
C LYS A 37 -3.61 4.78 12.37
N GLN A 38 -4.24 5.03 11.25
CA GLN A 38 -4.51 6.38 10.76
C GLN A 38 -5.74 7.00 11.43
N ALA A 39 -5.70 8.33 11.61
CA ALA A 39 -6.84 9.11 12.06
C ALA A 39 -7.69 9.60 10.88
N GLU A 40 -8.92 10.03 11.16
CA GLU A 40 -9.81 10.71 10.21
C GLU A 40 -9.91 9.98 8.85
N LEU A 41 -10.27 8.70 8.87
CA LEU A 41 -10.25 7.81 7.69
C LEU A 41 -11.12 8.30 6.51
N HIS A 42 -12.13 9.12 6.77
CA HIS A 42 -13.02 9.70 5.75
C HIS A 42 -12.67 11.15 5.36
N ALA A 43 -11.76 11.79 6.10
CA ALA A 43 -11.24 13.12 5.81
C ALA A 43 -9.72 13.14 6.06
N PRO A 44 -8.95 12.28 5.39
CA PRO A 44 -7.54 12.08 5.71
C PRO A 44 -6.71 13.33 5.39
N SER A 45 -5.78 13.65 6.29
CA SER A 45 -4.70 14.61 6.07
C SER A 45 -3.42 13.85 5.77
N ARG A 46 -2.81 14.09 4.62
CA ARG A 46 -1.53 13.49 4.27
C ARG A 46 -0.46 13.77 5.32
N LYS A 47 -0.43 15.00 5.84
CA LYS A 47 0.53 15.39 6.87
C LYS A 47 0.41 14.49 8.11
N GLU A 48 -0.78 14.35 8.66
CA GLU A 48 -1.02 13.54 9.86
C GLU A 48 -0.76 12.05 9.62
N TRP A 49 -1.21 11.55 8.47
CA TRP A 49 -0.97 10.16 8.08
C TRP A 49 0.52 9.87 7.87
N LEU A 50 1.26 10.83 7.31
CA LEU A 50 2.70 10.71 7.12
C LEU A 50 3.44 10.71 8.47
N GLU A 51 3.07 11.60 9.40
CA GLU A 51 3.63 11.65 10.76
C GLU A 51 3.40 10.32 11.49
N THR A 52 2.20 9.74 11.39
CA THR A 52 1.87 8.42 11.95
C THR A 52 2.72 7.31 11.33
N LEU A 53 2.83 7.26 10.01
CA LEU A 53 3.64 6.25 9.32
C LEU A 53 5.12 6.36 9.68
N VAL A 54 5.66 7.58 9.73
CA VAL A 54 7.06 7.83 10.13
C VAL A 54 7.30 7.36 11.55
N ALA A 55 6.42 7.71 12.50
CA ALA A 55 6.53 7.27 13.90
C ALA A 55 6.51 5.73 14.03
N ASP A 56 5.63 5.05 13.29
CA ASP A 56 5.55 3.59 13.28
C ASP A 56 6.81 2.93 12.69
N VAL A 57 7.40 3.52 11.65
CA VAL A 57 8.65 3.02 11.06
C VAL A 57 9.83 3.28 12.00
N GLU A 58 9.87 4.45 12.63
CA GLU A 58 10.95 4.79 13.58
C GLU A 58 10.94 3.91 14.83
N ALA A 59 9.75 3.52 15.30
CA ALA A 59 9.57 2.61 16.41
C ALA A 59 9.88 1.14 16.07
N ALA A 60 10.11 0.81 14.81
CA ALA A 60 10.42 -0.55 14.40
C ALA A 60 11.83 -0.96 14.84
N GLU A 61 11.95 -2.15 15.41
CA GLU A 61 13.23 -2.72 15.90
C GLU A 61 13.94 -3.53 14.81
N ARG A 62 13.21 -3.97 13.80
CA ARG A 62 13.69 -4.78 12.68
C ARG A 62 13.56 -4.02 11.36
N PRO A 63 14.24 -4.48 10.28
CA PRO A 63 14.04 -3.92 8.94
C PRO A 63 12.55 -3.92 8.57
N VAL A 64 12.05 -2.82 8.02
CA VAL A 64 10.63 -2.62 7.74
C VAL A 64 10.30 -2.98 6.30
N VAL A 65 9.21 -3.72 6.12
CA VAL A 65 8.54 -3.89 4.81
C VAL A 65 7.13 -3.31 4.91
N LEU A 66 6.81 -2.42 3.98
CA LEU A 66 5.48 -1.81 3.88
C LEU A 66 4.58 -2.67 3.00
N VAL A 67 3.35 -2.91 3.44
CA VAL A 67 2.28 -3.49 2.63
C VAL A 67 1.13 -2.50 2.62
N ALA A 68 0.87 -1.88 1.50
CA ALA A 68 -0.11 -0.81 1.39
C ALA A 68 -1.25 -1.16 0.44
N HIS A 69 -2.43 -0.60 0.71
CA HIS A 69 -3.61 -0.72 -0.14
C HIS A 69 -4.18 0.65 -0.47
N SER A 70 -4.60 0.84 -1.73
CA SER A 70 -5.35 2.02 -2.17
C SER A 70 -4.61 3.35 -1.89
N LEU A 71 -5.24 4.29 -1.17
CA LEU A 71 -4.62 5.57 -0.73
C LEU A 71 -3.35 5.35 0.10
N GLY A 72 -3.25 4.23 0.82
CA GLY A 72 -2.04 3.85 1.53
C GLY A 72 -0.82 3.70 0.62
N CYS A 73 -0.99 3.29 -0.64
CA CYS A 73 0.10 3.23 -1.63
C CYS A 73 0.60 4.65 -1.97
N ILE A 74 -0.30 5.61 -2.06
CA ILE A 74 0.04 7.01 -2.34
C ILE A 74 0.75 7.65 -1.14
N LEU A 75 0.30 7.32 0.08
CA LEU A 75 1.01 7.72 1.30
C LEU A 75 2.45 7.21 1.31
N VAL A 76 2.67 5.93 0.95
CA VAL A 76 4.02 5.35 0.85
C VAL A 76 4.86 6.11 -0.18
N ALA A 77 4.29 6.47 -1.34
CA ALA A 77 5.00 7.26 -2.34
C ALA A 77 5.43 8.64 -1.80
N HIS A 78 4.61 9.31 -0.99
CA HIS A 78 4.97 10.56 -0.32
C HIS A 78 6.02 10.37 0.79
N ALA A 79 6.09 9.19 1.41
CA ALA A 79 6.99 8.90 2.53
C ALA A 79 8.42 8.53 2.11
N THR A 80 8.68 8.25 0.84
CA THR A 80 9.92 7.63 0.35
C THR A 80 11.20 8.32 0.80
N HIS A 81 11.25 9.65 0.73
CA HIS A 81 12.44 10.41 1.10
C HIS A 81 12.69 10.46 2.62
N ALA A 82 11.61 10.46 3.41
CA ALA A 82 11.72 10.50 4.87
C ALA A 82 12.16 9.15 5.46
N LEU A 83 11.84 8.03 4.79
CA LEU A 83 11.95 6.70 5.35
C LEU A 83 12.96 5.77 4.64
N LYS A 84 13.72 6.27 3.65
CA LYS A 84 14.57 5.46 2.76
C LYS A 84 15.53 4.50 3.45
N ASP A 85 16.08 4.88 4.58
CA ASP A 85 17.14 4.10 5.26
C ASP A 85 16.59 2.93 6.09
N LYS A 86 15.32 2.96 6.50
CA LYS A 86 14.66 1.92 7.31
C LYS A 86 13.82 0.94 6.50
N ILE A 87 13.32 1.37 5.34
CA ILE A 87 12.46 0.54 4.49
C ILE A 87 13.31 -0.41 3.64
N ARG A 88 12.99 -1.69 3.67
CA ARG A 88 13.60 -2.72 2.83
C ARG A 88 12.81 -3.05 1.58
N GLY A 89 11.55 -2.69 1.55
CA GLY A 89 10.71 -2.86 0.38
C GLY A 89 9.27 -2.44 0.62
N ALA A 90 8.53 -2.21 -0.46
CA ALA A 90 7.11 -1.88 -0.43
C ALA A 90 6.31 -2.78 -1.39
N TYR A 91 5.26 -3.40 -0.87
CA TYR A 91 4.29 -4.20 -1.61
C TYR A 91 2.98 -3.39 -1.69
N LEU A 92 2.68 -2.88 -2.88
CA LEU A 92 1.66 -1.86 -3.13
C LEU A 92 0.50 -2.46 -3.91
N VAL A 93 -0.67 -2.53 -3.30
CA VAL A 93 -1.85 -3.21 -3.85
C VAL A 93 -2.91 -2.20 -4.24
N ALA A 94 -3.34 -2.25 -5.49
CA ALA A 94 -4.40 -1.43 -6.05
C ALA A 94 -4.24 0.07 -5.72
N PRO A 95 -3.13 0.73 -6.12
CA PRO A 95 -2.95 2.15 -5.89
C PRO A 95 -4.09 2.95 -6.52
N SER A 96 -4.67 3.90 -5.78
CA SER A 96 -5.77 4.74 -6.25
C SER A 96 -5.27 6.02 -6.91
N ASP A 97 -5.91 6.43 -8.02
CA ASP A 97 -5.50 7.60 -8.82
C ASP A 97 -6.16 8.89 -8.31
N TRP A 98 -5.65 9.43 -7.22
CA TRP A 98 -6.17 10.68 -6.64
C TRP A 98 -5.89 11.93 -7.46
N ASP A 99 -5.08 11.85 -8.52
CA ASP A 99 -4.97 12.95 -9.50
C ASP A 99 -6.22 13.06 -10.37
N ARG A 100 -7.02 11.97 -10.46
CA ARG A 100 -8.32 11.97 -11.14
C ARG A 100 -9.38 12.64 -10.27
N ALA A 101 -10.15 13.55 -10.84
CA ALA A 101 -11.29 14.18 -10.17
C ALA A 101 -12.46 13.20 -9.92
N GLY A 102 -13.20 13.39 -8.85
CA GLY A 102 -14.43 12.65 -8.58
C GLY A 102 -14.24 11.17 -8.24
N LEU A 103 -13.11 10.81 -7.67
CA LEU A 103 -12.82 9.43 -7.29
C LEU A 103 -13.75 8.95 -6.15
N VAL A 104 -13.94 9.79 -5.16
CA VAL A 104 -14.88 9.63 -4.04
C VAL A 104 -15.62 10.95 -3.85
N ALA A 105 -16.93 10.90 -3.64
CA ALA A 105 -17.76 12.09 -3.57
C ALA A 105 -17.41 13.01 -2.38
N GLU A 106 -17.06 12.40 -1.26
CA GLU A 106 -16.82 13.09 0.02
C GLU A 106 -15.37 13.56 0.20
N PHE A 107 -14.44 13.11 -0.68
CA PHE A 107 -13.02 13.42 -0.58
C PHE A 107 -12.38 13.52 -1.97
N ASP A 108 -11.80 14.64 -2.29
CA ASP A 108 -11.21 14.93 -3.61
C ASP A 108 -9.71 14.59 -3.72
N GLY A 109 -9.13 13.97 -2.68
CA GLY A 109 -7.71 13.66 -2.60
C GLY A 109 -6.89 14.67 -1.79
N GLY A 110 -7.42 15.85 -1.51
CA GLY A 110 -6.81 16.85 -0.64
C GLY A 110 -5.33 17.10 -0.92
N ASP A 111 -4.51 17.07 0.12
CA ASP A 111 -3.06 17.27 0.06
C ASP A 111 -2.26 16.03 -0.38
N PHE A 112 -2.94 14.89 -0.70
CA PHE A 112 -2.28 13.75 -1.36
C PHE A 112 -1.98 14.00 -2.85
N LYS A 113 -2.52 15.06 -3.42
CA LYS A 113 -2.21 15.52 -4.80
C LYS A 113 -1.04 16.52 -4.81
N PRO A 114 -0.22 16.50 -5.87
CA PRO A 114 -0.14 15.47 -6.92
C PRO A 114 0.51 14.19 -6.41
N ILE A 115 0.19 13.06 -7.05
CA ILE A 115 0.84 11.77 -6.73
C ILE A 115 2.32 11.86 -7.14
N PRO A 116 3.27 11.53 -6.24
CA PRO A 116 4.69 11.53 -6.57
C PRO A 116 5.03 10.57 -7.71
N ASN A 117 5.87 11.02 -8.64
CA ASN A 117 6.34 10.23 -9.78
C ASN A 117 7.84 9.91 -9.71
N ASP A 118 8.46 10.08 -8.55
CA ASP A 118 9.88 9.78 -8.37
C ASP A 118 10.11 8.30 -8.07
N PRO A 119 11.23 7.71 -8.51
CA PRO A 119 11.60 6.35 -8.17
C PRO A 119 11.71 6.16 -6.66
N MET A 120 11.17 5.05 -6.16
CA MET A 120 11.33 4.67 -4.75
C MET A 120 12.78 4.26 -4.47
N PRO A 121 13.39 4.70 -3.37
CA PRO A 121 14.79 4.37 -3.04
C PRO A 121 14.97 2.94 -2.51
N PHE A 122 13.94 2.13 -2.54
CA PHE A 122 13.90 0.73 -2.10
C PHE A 122 13.10 -0.12 -3.10
N PRO A 123 13.31 -1.43 -3.15
CA PRO A 123 12.53 -2.32 -4.01
C PRO A 123 11.03 -2.19 -3.76
N ALA A 124 10.26 -2.01 -4.81
CA ALA A 124 8.80 -1.93 -4.75
C ALA A 124 8.14 -2.91 -5.71
N HIS A 125 6.93 -3.32 -5.39
CA HIS A 125 6.10 -4.20 -6.19
C HIS A 125 4.67 -3.69 -6.20
N VAL A 126 4.13 -3.44 -7.38
CA VAL A 126 2.73 -2.99 -7.57
C VAL A 126 1.90 -4.16 -8.08
N VAL A 127 0.77 -4.41 -7.43
CA VAL A 127 -0.27 -5.34 -7.88
C VAL A 127 -1.47 -4.51 -8.31
N ALA A 128 -1.90 -4.65 -9.56
CA ALA A 128 -3.03 -3.90 -10.11
C ALA A 128 -4.06 -4.81 -10.78
N SER A 129 -5.29 -4.35 -10.80
CA SER A 129 -6.43 -5.03 -11.40
C SER A 129 -6.88 -4.31 -12.68
N ARG A 130 -7.31 -5.08 -13.69
CA ARG A 130 -7.75 -4.54 -14.98
C ARG A 130 -9.09 -3.80 -14.93
N ASN A 131 -9.89 -4.09 -13.91
CA ASN A 131 -11.24 -3.50 -13.71
C ASN A 131 -11.36 -2.72 -12.40
N ASP A 132 -10.26 -2.16 -11.90
CA ASP A 132 -10.27 -1.32 -10.70
C ASP A 132 -11.00 0.00 -11.00
N PRO A 133 -12.09 0.35 -10.27
CA PRO A 133 -12.83 1.58 -10.50
C PRO A 133 -12.06 2.84 -10.05
N TYR A 134 -11.03 2.69 -9.19
CA TYR A 134 -10.28 3.80 -8.59
C TYR A 134 -8.95 4.11 -9.29
N CYS A 135 -8.49 3.25 -10.19
CA CYS A 135 -7.29 3.50 -11.00
C CYS A 135 -7.35 2.64 -12.27
N SER A 136 -7.18 3.22 -13.44
CA SER A 136 -7.10 2.41 -14.65
C SER A 136 -5.85 1.53 -14.63
N PHE A 137 -5.89 0.40 -15.32
CA PHE A 137 -4.76 -0.52 -15.40
C PHE A 137 -3.51 0.15 -15.97
N GLU A 138 -3.68 0.94 -17.03
CA GLU A 138 -2.61 1.71 -17.67
C GLU A 138 -2.02 2.76 -16.73
N ARG A 139 -2.87 3.42 -15.91
CA ARG A 139 -2.39 4.38 -14.92
C ARG A 139 -1.59 3.70 -13.82
N SER A 140 -2.03 2.53 -13.36
CA SER A 140 -1.30 1.72 -12.38
C SER A 140 0.06 1.28 -12.91
N GLU A 141 0.15 0.91 -14.20
CA GLU A 141 1.40 0.55 -14.87
C GLU A 141 2.36 1.77 -14.97
N LEU A 142 1.82 2.95 -15.32
CA LEU A 142 2.60 4.19 -15.34
C LEU A 142 3.15 4.57 -13.96
N LEU A 143 2.33 4.44 -12.90
CA LEU A 143 2.79 4.66 -11.53
C LEU A 143 3.89 3.67 -11.14
N ALA A 144 3.70 2.39 -11.41
CA ALA A 144 4.71 1.37 -11.15
C ALA A 144 6.03 1.68 -11.85
N LYS A 145 5.98 2.08 -13.12
CA LYS A 145 7.16 2.48 -13.90
C LYS A 145 7.85 3.73 -13.30
N ALA A 146 7.09 4.75 -12.94
CA ALA A 146 7.62 5.97 -12.32
C ALA A 146 8.32 5.66 -11.00
N TRP A 147 7.72 4.81 -10.17
CA TRP A 147 8.26 4.38 -8.88
C TRP A 147 9.42 3.38 -8.98
N GLY A 148 9.76 2.91 -10.19
CA GLY A 148 10.77 1.86 -10.40
C GLY A 148 10.35 0.50 -9.83
N ALA A 149 9.06 0.28 -9.65
CA ALA A 149 8.49 -0.93 -9.09
C ALA A 149 8.34 -2.03 -10.13
N THR A 150 8.44 -3.28 -9.69
CA THR A 150 7.97 -4.42 -10.50
C THR A 150 6.43 -4.43 -10.51
N PHE A 151 5.84 -4.90 -11.60
CA PHE A 151 4.39 -4.83 -11.83
C PHE A 151 3.77 -6.22 -11.96
N GLN A 152 2.63 -6.43 -11.32
CA GLN A 152 1.83 -7.64 -11.40
C GLN A 152 0.41 -7.33 -11.81
N ASP A 153 -0.06 -8.01 -12.84
CA ASP A 153 -1.46 -8.04 -13.26
C ASP A 153 -2.24 -9.08 -12.43
N ALA A 154 -3.22 -8.61 -11.68
CA ALA A 154 -4.13 -9.46 -10.90
C ALA A 154 -5.37 -9.90 -11.68
N GLY A 155 -5.47 -9.60 -12.98
CA GLY A 155 -6.67 -9.83 -13.78
C GLY A 155 -7.82 -8.89 -13.40
N GLU A 156 -9.05 -9.38 -13.49
CA GLU A 156 -10.25 -8.62 -13.14
C GLU A 156 -10.60 -8.80 -11.64
N ALA A 157 -9.80 -8.20 -10.77
CA ALA A 157 -9.89 -8.36 -9.32
C ALA A 157 -10.58 -7.18 -8.60
N GLY A 158 -11.23 -6.28 -9.35
CA GLY A 158 -11.82 -5.06 -8.80
C GLY A 158 -10.78 -4.21 -8.07
N HIS A 159 -11.15 -3.60 -6.95
CA HIS A 159 -10.20 -2.83 -6.13
C HIS A 159 -9.42 -3.69 -5.13
N ILE A 160 -9.40 -5.01 -5.31
CA ILE A 160 -8.77 -5.97 -4.41
C ILE A 160 -9.17 -5.69 -2.94
N ASN A 161 -10.46 -5.53 -2.71
CA ASN A 161 -11.08 -5.24 -1.41
C ASN A 161 -12.23 -6.22 -1.13
N LEU A 162 -12.97 -6.01 -0.04
CA LEU A 162 -14.10 -6.88 0.32
C LEU A 162 -15.22 -6.87 -0.72
N GLU A 163 -15.53 -5.72 -1.31
CA GLU A 163 -16.58 -5.59 -2.32
C GLU A 163 -16.26 -6.40 -3.58
N SER A 164 -14.98 -6.55 -3.90
CA SER A 164 -14.49 -7.39 -5.01
C SER A 164 -14.15 -8.84 -4.59
N GLY A 165 -14.55 -9.27 -3.39
CA GLY A 165 -14.41 -10.64 -2.92
C GLY A 165 -13.08 -10.98 -2.23
N HIS A 166 -12.24 -9.99 -1.95
CA HIS A 166 -10.90 -10.20 -1.37
C HIS A 166 -10.90 -10.06 0.17
N GLY A 167 -11.64 -10.94 0.84
CA GLY A 167 -11.45 -11.22 2.25
C GLY A 167 -10.23 -12.16 2.41
N PRO A 168 -10.34 -13.49 2.15
CA PRO A 168 -9.17 -14.32 1.90
C PRO A 168 -8.54 -13.93 0.55
N TRP A 169 -7.23 -13.82 0.52
CA TRP A 169 -6.48 -13.54 -0.73
C TRP A 169 -5.18 -14.35 -0.76
N PRO A 170 -5.27 -15.67 -0.99
CA PRO A 170 -4.12 -16.56 -0.97
C PRO A 170 -3.11 -16.26 -2.09
N GLU A 171 -3.57 -15.84 -3.26
CA GLU A 171 -2.73 -15.46 -4.39
C GLU A 171 -1.83 -14.26 -4.04
N GLY A 172 -2.41 -13.27 -3.37
CA GLY A 172 -1.69 -12.10 -2.87
C GLY A 172 -0.63 -12.48 -1.83
N MET A 173 -0.97 -13.39 -0.90
CA MET A 173 -0.01 -13.89 0.09
C MET A 173 1.15 -14.64 -0.56
N MET A 174 0.89 -15.43 -1.59
CA MET A 174 1.95 -16.12 -2.35
C MET A 174 2.83 -15.12 -3.09
N SER A 175 2.24 -14.13 -3.74
CA SER A 175 2.96 -13.06 -4.43
C SER A 175 3.82 -12.25 -3.45
N PHE A 176 3.27 -11.88 -2.30
CA PHE A 176 4.01 -11.22 -1.23
C PHE A 176 5.19 -12.06 -0.74
N ALA A 177 5.00 -13.37 -0.54
CA ALA A 177 6.09 -14.27 -0.15
C ALA A 177 7.20 -14.33 -1.22
N HIS A 178 6.86 -14.27 -2.51
CA HIS A 178 7.85 -14.16 -3.59
C HIS A 178 8.58 -12.83 -3.58
N PHE A 179 7.87 -11.73 -3.33
CA PHE A 179 8.47 -10.41 -3.16
C PHE A 179 9.49 -10.41 -2.00
N MET A 180 9.10 -10.92 -0.83
CA MET A 180 9.98 -11.04 0.35
C MET A 180 11.28 -11.82 0.06
N LYS A 181 11.21 -12.89 -0.73
CA LYS A 181 12.40 -13.66 -1.14
C LYS A 181 13.38 -12.83 -1.96
N ARG A 182 12.90 -11.87 -2.76
CA ARG A 182 13.74 -10.99 -3.60
C ARG A 182 14.41 -9.86 -2.83
N LEU A 183 13.99 -9.58 -1.61
CA LEU A 183 14.59 -8.54 -0.76
C LEU A 183 15.91 -8.98 -0.08
N GLY A 184 16.39 -10.17 -0.32
CA GLY A 184 17.67 -10.68 0.17
C GLY A 184 17.52 -11.92 1.01
#